data_93983459172d724f1bcd11264bfd6181
#
_entry.id   93983459172d724f1bcd11264bfd6181
#
_cell.length_a   1.000
_cell.length_b   1.000
_cell.length_c   1.000
_cell.angle_alpha   90.00
_cell.angle_beta   90.00
_cell.angle_gamma   90.00
#
_symmetry.space_group_name_H-M   'P 1'
#
loop_
_entity.id
_entity.type
_entity.pdbx_description
1 polymer ?
#
loop_
_entity_poly.entity_id
_entity_poly.type
_entity_poly.pdbx_seq_one_letter_code
_entity_poly.pdbx_strand_id
1 'polypeptide(L)'
;AMAGLDPNDPTTLTAPVPDMLDGIDGGVRGIRIGLDENYISGPTDPQVTEAVLAGIKVLEVLGAVIVPVKMPDMSDFMEAWGVLGASEALAAHEETYPSRQDDYGPWFRSFLESGAAVTGAQYAKANNVRAACRGLLSNVFENIDVIGCPTMTTPPLPITLEEMYGSTFLLDNPHWGRFTVPYDFNGSPSISLPSGRNTDGLPLSIQFVGQHLSEQLLCRIGHTFEQNTPWHNLRPDIE
;
A
#
# COMPACT_ATOMS: atom_id res chain seq x y z
N ALA A 1 -19.78 3.74 2.28
CA ALA A 1 -20.25 4.02 3.62
C ALA A 1 -19.29 4.91 4.42
N MET A 2 -17.98 4.90 4.07
CA MET A 2 -16.94 5.64 4.81
C MET A 2 -16.40 6.86 4.05
N ALA A 3 -16.76 7.03 2.78
CA ALA A 3 -16.28 8.14 1.97
C ALA A 3 -17.19 9.37 2.13
N GLY A 4 -16.61 10.55 1.99
CA GLY A 4 -17.30 11.82 1.96
C GLY A 4 -16.87 12.80 3.06
N LEU A 5 -17.43 13.99 3.02
CA LEU A 5 -17.18 15.03 3.99
C LEU A 5 -17.78 14.66 5.35
N ASP A 6 -16.96 14.67 6.38
CA ASP A 6 -17.41 14.64 7.78
C ASP A 6 -17.24 16.04 8.40
N PRO A 7 -18.33 16.71 8.86
CA PRO A 7 -18.23 18.02 9.48
C PRO A 7 -17.42 18.03 10.80
N ASN A 8 -17.23 16.86 11.42
CA ASN A 8 -16.47 16.72 12.67
C ASN A 8 -14.98 16.41 12.41
N ASP A 9 -14.59 16.11 11.18
CA ASP A 9 -13.20 15.88 10.79
C ASP A 9 -12.77 16.88 9.70
N PRO A 10 -12.03 17.95 10.08
CA PRO A 10 -11.58 18.97 9.15
C PRO A 10 -10.55 18.48 8.12
N THR A 11 -10.08 17.23 8.23
CA THR A 11 -9.13 16.65 7.28
C THR A 11 -9.81 15.94 6.10
N THR A 12 -11.14 15.74 6.16
CA THR A 12 -11.90 15.12 5.07
C THR A 12 -12.05 16.06 3.87
N LEU A 13 -12.07 15.46 2.69
CA LEU A 13 -12.19 16.22 1.44
C LEU A 13 -13.64 16.62 1.15
N THR A 14 -13.80 17.80 0.56
CA THR A 14 -15.12 18.30 0.08
C THR A 14 -15.48 17.76 -1.32
N ALA A 15 -14.63 16.90 -1.90
CA ALA A 15 -14.89 16.29 -3.20
C ALA A 15 -16.19 15.47 -3.18
N PRO A 16 -17.00 15.50 -4.25
CA PRO A 16 -18.17 14.65 -4.37
C PRO A 16 -17.76 13.17 -4.32
N VAL A 17 -18.51 12.36 -3.59
CA VAL A 17 -18.31 10.91 -3.56
C VAL A 17 -19.06 10.30 -4.75
N PRO A 18 -18.37 9.64 -5.70
CA PRO A 18 -19.05 8.95 -6.79
C PRO A 18 -19.79 7.70 -6.27
N ASP A 19 -20.75 7.22 -7.04
CA ASP A 19 -21.25 5.85 -6.83
C ASP A 19 -20.14 4.87 -7.23
N MET A 20 -19.57 4.20 -6.25
CA MET A 20 -18.45 3.25 -6.46
C MET A 20 -18.87 2.01 -7.27
N LEU A 21 -20.18 1.77 -7.41
CA LEU A 21 -20.72 0.65 -8.18
C LEU A 21 -21.10 1.05 -9.60
N ASP A 22 -21.19 2.34 -9.90
CA ASP A 22 -21.49 2.79 -11.26
C ASP A 22 -20.37 2.38 -12.22
N GLY A 23 -20.76 1.68 -13.29
CA GLY A 23 -19.81 1.16 -14.28
C GLY A 23 -18.94 0.00 -13.80
N ILE A 24 -19.24 -0.66 -12.67
CA ILE A 24 -18.44 -1.74 -12.10
C ILE A 24 -18.28 -2.93 -13.07
N ASP A 25 -19.30 -3.22 -13.89
CA ASP A 25 -19.30 -4.27 -14.92
C ASP A 25 -18.65 -3.84 -16.24
N GLY A 26 -18.11 -2.63 -16.31
CA GLY A 26 -17.54 -2.05 -17.54
C GLY A 26 -16.24 -2.71 -18.03
N GLY A 27 -15.70 -3.67 -17.27
CA GLY A 27 -14.47 -4.39 -17.61
C GLY A 27 -13.23 -3.46 -17.64
N VAL A 28 -12.13 -3.95 -18.19
CA VAL A 28 -10.83 -3.25 -18.16
C VAL A 28 -10.30 -2.88 -19.55
N ARG A 29 -11.11 -3.01 -20.60
CA ARG A 29 -10.67 -2.70 -21.97
C ARG A 29 -10.18 -1.26 -22.07
N GLY A 30 -8.93 -1.11 -22.54
CA GLY A 30 -8.29 0.19 -22.77
C GLY A 30 -7.75 0.86 -21.49
N ILE A 31 -7.98 0.31 -20.29
CA ILE A 31 -7.35 0.80 -19.07
C ILE A 31 -5.85 0.56 -19.17
N ARG A 32 -5.06 1.59 -18.93
CA ARG A 32 -3.60 1.56 -19.01
C ARG A 32 -3.03 1.23 -17.63
N ILE A 33 -2.41 0.05 -17.53
CA ILE A 33 -1.75 -0.43 -16.31
C ILE A 33 -0.26 -0.22 -16.47
N GLY A 34 0.32 0.65 -15.66
CA GLY A 34 1.76 0.88 -15.58
C GLY A 34 2.45 -0.29 -14.87
N LEU A 35 3.48 -0.85 -15.51
CA LEU A 35 4.27 -1.95 -14.97
C LEU A 35 5.76 -1.62 -15.09
N ASP A 36 6.47 -1.68 -13.98
CA ASP A 36 7.94 -1.69 -13.93
C ASP A 36 8.41 -3.04 -13.38
N GLU A 37 8.84 -3.92 -14.29
CA GLU A 37 9.27 -5.27 -13.92
C GLU A 37 10.49 -5.26 -12.98
N ASN A 38 11.39 -4.30 -13.12
CA ASN A 38 12.54 -4.17 -12.20
C ASN A 38 12.11 -3.72 -10.80
N TYR A 39 11.12 -2.85 -10.73
CA TYR A 39 10.57 -2.40 -9.45
C TYR A 39 9.90 -3.54 -8.70
N ILE A 40 9.11 -4.37 -9.38
CA ILE A 40 8.37 -5.46 -8.76
C ILE A 40 9.22 -6.70 -8.46
N SER A 41 10.30 -6.95 -9.23
CA SER A 41 11.15 -8.14 -9.08
C SER A 41 12.41 -7.92 -8.23
N GLY A 42 12.78 -6.68 -7.89
CA GLY A 42 13.99 -6.33 -7.16
C GLY A 42 14.21 -7.18 -5.89
N PRO A 43 14.06 -6.65 -4.69
CA PRO A 43 14.18 -7.41 -3.44
C PRO A 43 12.85 -8.10 -3.06
N THR A 44 12.17 -8.69 -4.02
CA THR A 44 10.85 -9.33 -3.86
C THR A 44 10.99 -10.84 -4.05
N ASP A 45 10.27 -11.62 -3.24
CA ASP A 45 10.21 -13.06 -3.41
C ASP A 45 9.70 -13.43 -4.82
N PRO A 46 10.38 -14.36 -5.53
CA PRO A 46 9.98 -14.75 -6.87
C PRO A 46 8.53 -15.20 -7.00
N GLN A 47 7.97 -15.91 -6.01
CA GLN A 47 6.58 -16.35 -6.03
C GLN A 47 5.60 -15.16 -6.00
N VAL A 48 5.93 -14.11 -5.26
CA VAL A 48 5.14 -12.87 -5.23
C VAL A 48 5.19 -12.18 -6.60
N THR A 49 6.39 -12.06 -7.18
CA THR A 49 6.58 -11.46 -8.51
C THR A 49 5.80 -12.23 -9.59
N GLU A 50 5.90 -13.55 -9.60
CA GLU A 50 5.19 -14.43 -10.55
C GLU A 50 3.67 -14.29 -10.41
N ALA A 51 3.15 -14.26 -9.17
CA ALA A 51 1.71 -14.08 -8.92
C ALA A 51 1.19 -12.73 -9.42
N VAL A 52 1.97 -11.67 -9.26
CA VAL A 52 1.62 -10.32 -9.77
C VAL A 52 1.63 -10.31 -11.30
N LEU A 53 2.67 -10.84 -11.94
CA LEU A 53 2.75 -10.90 -13.40
C LEU A 53 1.61 -11.75 -14.00
N ALA A 54 1.28 -12.88 -13.37
CA ALA A 54 0.13 -13.70 -13.77
C ALA A 54 -1.19 -12.91 -13.64
N GLY A 55 -1.38 -12.16 -12.56
CA GLY A 55 -2.55 -11.28 -12.37
C GLY A 55 -2.65 -10.18 -13.41
N ILE A 56 -1.54 -9.50 -13.71
CA ILE A 56 -1.46 -8.50 -14.80
C ILE A 56 -1.85 -9.14 -16.14
N LYS A 57 -1.37 -10.36 -16.41
CA LYS A 57 -1.67 -11.08 -17.65
C LYS A 57 -3.16 -11.40 -17.82
N VAL A 58 -3.89 -11.69 -16.73
CA VAL A 58 -5.35 -11.86 -16.78
C VAL A 58 -6.01 -10.58 -17.29
N LEU A 59 -5.66 -9.42 -16.73
CA LEU A 59 -6.26 -8.15 -17.15
C LEU A 59 -5.85 -7.75 -18.59
N GLU A 60 -4.63 -8.05 -19.00
CA GLU A 60 -4.19 -7.84 -20.39
C GLU A 60 -5.04 -8.65 -21.38
N VAL A 61 -5.31 -9.93 -21.09
CA VAL A 61 -6.19 -10.78 -21.92
C VAL A 61 -7.60 -10.22 -21.98
N LEU A 62 -8.08 -9.58 -20.93
CA LEU A 62 -9.38 -8.90 -20.88
C LEU A 62 -9.39 -7.53 -21.56
N GLY A 63 -8.25 -7.09 -22.10
CA GLY A 63 -8.13 -5.90 -22.94
C GLY A 63 -7.55 -4.68 -22.25
N ALA A 64 -6.99 -4.81 -21.05
CA ALA A 64 -6.15 -3.76 -20.46
C ALA A 64 -4.88 -3.57 -21.31
N VAL A 65 -4.33 -2.37 -21.29
CA VAL A 65 -3.10 -2.01 -21.99
C VAL A 65 -1.96 -1.94 -20.97
N ILE A 66 -0.97 -2.82 -21.09
CA ILE A 66 0.20 -2.80 -20.22
C ILE A 66 1.19 -1.77 -20.77
N VAL A 67 1.51 -0.78 -19.95
CA VAL A 67 2.42 0.31 -20.30
C VAL A 67 3.69 0.18 -19.48
N PRO A 68 4.85 -0.04 -20.10
CA PRO A 68 6.12 -0.02 -19.39
C PRO A 68 6.34 1.36 -18.78
N VAL A 69 6.59 1.40 -17.48
CA VAL A 69 6.95 2.60 -16.75
C VAL A 69 8.27 2.39 -16.01
N LYS A 70 8.89 3.47 -15.57
CA LYS A 70 10.05 3.43 -14.69
C LYS A 70 9.68 4.11 -13.38
N MET A 71 9.64 3.33 -12.30
CA MET A 71 9.42 3.86 -10.97
C MET A 71 10.63 4.69 -10.52
N PRO A 72 10.42 5.84 -9.85
CA PRO A 72 11.51 6.61 -9.31
C PRO A 72 12.23 5.85 -8.19
N ASP A 73 13.43 6.31 -7.84
CA ASP A 73 14.12 5.81 -6.65
C ASP A 73 13.33 6.22 -5.39
N MET A 74 12.99 5.23 -4.59
CA MET A 74 12.16 5.37 -3.39
C MET A 74 12.94 5.13 -2.09
N SER A 75 14.28 5.04 -2.17
CA SER A 75 15.15 4.69 -1.03
C SER A 75 14.98 5.64 0.17
N ASP A 76 14.86 6.94 -0.09
CA ASP A 76 14.73 7.96 0.96
C ASP A 76 13.33 7.97 1.64
N PHE A 77 12.33 7.34 1.01
CA PHE A 77 10.95 7.45 1.51
C PHE A 77 10.72 6.64 2.77
N MET A 78 11.38 5.49 2.92
CA MET A 78 11.29 4.65 4.12
C MET A 78 11.80 5.38 5.37
N GLU A 79 12.96 6.04 5.28
CA GLU A 79 13.51 6.81 6.40
C GLU A 79 12.58 7.98 6.76
N ALA A 80 12.16 8.75 5.76
CA ALA A 80 11.25 9.88 5.97
C ALA A 80 9.89 9.45 6.54
N TRP A 81 9.36 8.31 6.09
CA TRP A 81 8.13 7.72 6.63
C TRP A 81 8.28 7.36 8.11
N GLY A 82 9.41 6.75 8.49
CA GLY A 82 9.70 6.45 9.89
C GLY A 82 9.74 7.69 10.78
N VAL A 83 10.39 8.76 10.32
CA VAL A 83 10.47 10.04 11.04
C VAL A 83 9.08 10.67 11.21
N LEU A 84 8.28 10.73 10.14
CA LEU A 84 6.93 11.30 10.20
C LEU A 84 6.01 10.42 11.06
N GLY A 85 5.98 9.11 10.81
CA GLY A 85 5.12 8.18 11.52
C GLY A 85 5.36 8.18 13.02
N ALA A 86 6.62 8.13 13.45
CA ALA A 86 6.96 8.16 14.88
C ALA A 86 6.56 9.49 15.55
N SER A 87 6.79 10.62 14.87
CA SER A 87 6.45 11.95 15.40
C SER A 87 4.94 12.16 15.47
N GLU A 88 4.22 11.76 14.44
CA GLU A 88 2.75 11.90 14.36
C GLU A 88 2.06 10.93 15.33
N ALA A 89 2.58 9.70 15.49
CA ALA A 89 2.11 8.78 16.51
C ALA A 89 2.29 9.32 17.92
N LEU A 90 3.46 9.90 18.23
CA LEU A 90 3.69 10.53 19.54
C LEU A 90 2.70 11.65 19.81
N ALA A 91 2.46 12.52 18.82
CA ALA A 91 1.50 13.63 18.96
C ALA A 91 0.05 13.10 19.16
N ALA A 92 -0.34 12.05 18.44
CA ALA A 92 -1.65 11.44 18.57
C ALA A 92 -1.89 10.77 19.94
N HIS A 93 -0.82 10.38 20.63
CA HIS A 93 -0.87 9.71 21.92
C HIS A 93 -0.51 10.63 23.12
N GLU A 94 -0.39 11.95 22.92
CA GLU A 94 0.08 12.89 23.96
C GLU A 94 -0.74 12.85 25.27
N GLU A 95 -2.03 12.56 25.22
CA GLU A 95 -2.87 12.47 26.41
C GLU A 95 -2.59 11.22 27.26
N THR A 96 -2.07 10.16 26.67
CA THR A 96 -1.89 8.86 27.31
C THR A 96 -0.43 8.43 27.43
N TYR A 97 0.46 9.05 26.69
CA TYR A 97 1.89 8.77 26.74
C TYR A 97 2.68 10.04 27.12
N PRO A 98 3.66 10.02 28.09
CA PRO A 98 4.16 8.80 28.80
C PRO A 98 3.37 8.41 30.05
N SER A 99 2.28 9.12 30.42
CA SER A 99 1.56 8.93 31.70
C SER A 99 1.04 7.50 31.91
N ARG A 100 0.75 6.79 30.82
CA ARG A 100 0.25 5.40 30.79
C ARG A 100 1.14 4.49 29.93
N GLN A 101 2.47 4.70 29.96
CA GLN A 101 3.40 3.97 29.11
C GLN A 101 3.33 2.44 29.25
N ASP A 102 2.90 1.93 30.40
CA ASP A 102 2.82 0.49 30.68
C ASP A 102 1.62 -0.18 29.99
N ASP A 103 0.67 0.60 29.46
CA ASP A 103 -0.45 0.10 28.66
C ASP A 103 -0.04 -0.18 27.21
N TYR A 104 1.16 0.26 26.79
CA TYR A 104 1.68 0.07 25.44
C TYR A 104 2.63 -1.12 25.39
N GLY A 105 2.49 -1.93 24.34
CA GLY A 105 3.45 -3.00 24.06
C GLY A 105 4.87 -2.45 23.82
N PRO A 106 5.91 -3.25 24.11
CA PRO A 106 7.30 -2.74 24.09
C PRO A 106 7.73 -2.15 22.75
N TRP A 107 7.31 -2.73 21.64
CA TRP A 107 7.63 -2.21 20.31
C TRP A 107 7.02 -0.81 20.06
N PHE A 108 5.72 -0.66 20.31
CA PHE A 108 5.06 0.61 20.05
C PHE A 108 5.55 1.71 21.01
N ARG A 109 5.90 1.34 22.25
CA ARG A 109 6.55 2.24 23.20
C ARG A 109 7.88 2.76 22.64
N SER A 110 8.74 1.86 22.15
CA SER A 110 10.01 2.24 21.53
C SER A 110 9.81 3.13 20.28
N PHE A 111 8.74 2.88 19.52
CA PHE A 111 8.37 3.74 18.39
C PHE A 111 7.99 5.14 18.83
N LEU A 112 7.19 5.30 19.89
CA LEU A 112 6.85 6.61 20.47
C LEU A 112 8.09 7.32 21.04
N GLU A 113 8.99 6.59 21.71
CA GLU A 113 10.27 7.13 22.19
C GLU A 113 11.13 7.67 21.03
N SER A 114 11.17 6.96 19.92
CA SER A 114 11.87 7.43 18.72
C SER A 114 11.29 8.73 18.17
N GLY A 115 9.97 8.89 18.23
CA GLY A 115 9.27 10.13 17.86
C GLY A 115 9.66 11.32 18.74
N ALA A 116 9.84 11.07 20.04
CA ALA A 116 10.28 12.10 20.99
C ALA A 116 11.72 12.59 20.73
N ALA A 117 12.54 11.78 20.08
CA ALA A 117 13.91 12.16 19.70
C ALA A 117 14.00 12.94 18.38
N VAL A 118 12.92 13.03 17.60
CA VAL A 118 12.89 13.73 16.31
C VAL A 118 12.90 15.25 16.54
N THR A 119 13.84 15.93 15.91
CA THR A 119 13.88 17.40 15.90
C THR A 119 12.92 18.00 14.89
N GLY A 120 12.49 19.24 15.11
CA GLY A 120 11.66 19.97 14.12
C GLY A 120 12.33 20.08 12.74
N ALA A 121 13.65 20.16 12.67
CA ALA A 121 14.39 20.17 11.40
C ALA A 121 14.31 18.82 10.65
N GLN A 122 14.41 17.70 11.38
CA GLN A 122 14.26 16.37 10.79
C GLN A 122 12.82 16.16 10.29
N TYR A 123 11.82 16.52 11.08
CA TYR A 123 10.42 16.48 10.67
C TYR A 123 10.15 17.30 9.40
N ALA A 124 10.66 18.54 9.34
CA ALA A 124 10.52 19.40 8.16
C ALA A 124 11.21 18.79 6.92
N LYS A 125 12.41 18.20 7.07
CA LYS A 125 13.12 17.50 6.00
C LYS A 125 12.29 16.30 5.49
N ALA A 126 11.74 15.48 6.38
CA ALA A 126 10.91 14.35 6.02
C ALA A 126 9.62 14.76 5.27
N ASN A 127 8.98 15.88 5.67
CA ASN A 127 7.86 16.45 4.90
C ASN A 127 8.27 16.92 3.51
N ASN A 128 9.48 17.45 3.32
CA ASN A 128 9.97 17.81 1.99
C ASN A 128 10.16 16.56 1.11
N VAL A 129 10.65 15.45 1.68
CA VAL A 129 10.74 14.16 0.98
C VAL A 129 9.33 13.67 0.59
N ARG A 130 8.35 13.75 1.49
CA ARG A 130 6.95 13.42 1.18
C ARG A 130 6.39 14.28 0.02
N ALA A 131 6.67 15.57 0.03
CA ALA A 131 6.26 16.46 -1.05
C ALA A 131 6.91 16.10 -2.39
N ALA A 132 8.21 15.75 -2.39
CA ALA A 132 8.93 15.29 -3.58
C ALA A 132 8.33 13.98 -4.13
N CYS A 133 7.95 13.04 -3.26
CA CYS A 133 7.28 11.80 -3.63
C CYS A 133 6.01 12.05 -4.47
N ARG A 134 5.19 13.01 -4.06
CA ARG A 134 3.98 13.40 -4.82
C ARG A 134 4.29 13.82 -6.24
N GLY A 135 5.31 14.66 -6.43
CA GLY A 135 5.74 15.10 -7.75
C GLY A 135 6.26 13.95 -8.62
N LEU A 136 7.09 13.09 -8.04
CA LEU A 136 7.67 11.95 -8.75
C LEU A 136 6.60 10.95 -9.22
N LEU A 137 5.65 10.61 -8.36
CA LEU A 137 4.55 9.70 -8.73
C LEU A 137 3.55 10.35 -9.68
N SER A 138 3.31 11.66 -9.58
CA SER A 138 2.48 12.38 -10.56
C SER A 138 3.01 12.20 -11.98
N ASN A 139 4.32 12.26 -12.19
CA ASN A 139 4.94 12.04 -13.50
C ASN A 139 4.74 10.59 -13.99
N VAL A 140 4.76 9.60 -13.09
CA VAL A 140 4.49 8.20 -13.47
C VAL A 140 3.06 8.06 -13.99
N PHE A 141 2.10 8.76 -13.39
CA PHE A 141 0.69 8.71 -13.77
C PHE A 141 0.31 9.49 -15.05
N GLU A 142 1.23 10.23 -15.68
CA GLU A 142 0.89 11.02 -16.90
C GLU A 142 0.33 10.18 -18.04
N ASN A 143 0.83 8.94 -18.19
CA ASN A 143 0.49 8.08 -19.33
C ASN A 143 -0.19 6.77 -18.94
N ILE A 144 -0.55 6.60 -17.68
CA ILE A 144 -1.22 5.41 -17.14
C ILE A 144 -2.41 5.79 -16.27
N ASP A 145 -3.29 4.84 -16.07
CA ASP A 145 -4.48 5.01 -15.23
C ASP A 145 -4.26 4.44 -13.83
N VAL A 146 -3.51 3.33 -13.73
CA VAL A 146 -3.13 2.68 -12.47
C VAL A 146 -1.73 2.07 -12.57
N ILE A 147 -1.07 1.91 -11.42
CA ILE A 147 0.16 1.11 -11.28
C ILE A 147 -0.23 -0.29 -10.81
N GLY A 148 0.33 -1.34 -11.41
CA GLY A 148 0.22 -2.72 -10.92
C GLY A 148 1.51 -3.15 -10.21
N CYS A 149 1.41 -3.59 -8.96
CA CYS A 149 2.57 -4.03 -8.17
C CYS A 149 2.18 -5.04 -7.08
N PRO A 150 3.14 -5.66 -6.38
CA PRO A 150 2.86 -6.41 -5.16
C PRO A 150 2.30 -5.52 -4.04
N THR A 151 1.65 -6.11 -3.05
CA THR A 151 1.36 -5.43 -1.79
C THR A 151 2.53 -5.52 -0.82
N MET A 152 3.20 -6.68 -0.80
CA MET A 152 4.34 -6.97 0.06
C MET A 152 5.48 -7.58 -0.75
N THR A 153 6.69 -7.49 -0.22
CA THR A 153 7.88 -8.08 -0.87
C THR A 153 8.04 -9.57 -0.62
N THR A 154 7.33 -10.12 0.35
CA THR A 154 7.40 -11.52 0.78
C THR A 154 6.00 -12.13 0.90
N PRO A 155 5.86 -13.46 0.78
CA PRO A 155 4.67 -14.17 1.25
C PRO A 155 4.42 -13.90 2.75
N PRO A 156 3.23 -14.25 3.28
CA PRO A 156 2.99 -14.21 4.72
C PRO A 156 4.07 -15.00 5.49
N LEU A 157 4.58 -14.41 6.55
CA LEU A 157 5.62 -15.02 7.39
C LEU A 157 5.00 -15.74 8.58
N PRO A 158 5.64 -16.80 9.09
CA PRO A 158 5.25 -17.40 10.36
C PRO A 158 5.32 -16.36 11.48
N ILE A 159 4.32 -16.34 12.34
CA ILE A 159 4.28 -15.46 13.51
C ILE A 159 4.47 -16.32 14.76
N THR A 160 5.56 -16.11 15.48
CA THR A 160 5.80 -16.72 16.79
C THR A 160 5.10 -15.92 17.89
N LEU A 161 4.95 -16.51 19.09
CA LEU A 161 4.40 -15.78 20.25
C LEU A 161 5.26 -14.56 20.62
N GLU A 162 6.57 -14.64 20.45
CA GLU A 162 7.48 -13.53 20.72
C GLU A 162 7.27 -12.40 19.72
N GLU A 163 7.12 -12.72 18.45
CA GLU A 163 6.84 -11.74 17.38
C GLU A 163 5.47 -11.10 17.54
N MET A 164 4.48 -11.83 18.03
CA MET A 164 3.13 -11.30 18.27
C MET A 164 3.13 -10.18 19.32
N TYR A 165 4.05 -10.22 20.29
CA TYR A 165 4.03 -9.29 21.44
C TYR A 165 5.24 -8.35 21.53
N GLY A 166 6.19 -8.40 20.63
CA GLY A 166 7.33 -7.51 20.82
C GLY A 166 8.44 -7.53 19.79
N SER A 167 8.49 -8.50 18.92
CA SER A 167 9.48 -8.55 17.85
C SER A 167 8.95 -7.96 16.56
N THR A 168 9.83 -7.43 15.74
CA THR A 168 9.50 -6.72 14.53
C THR A 168 10.26 -7.30 13.35
N PHE A 169 10.01 -8.57 13.05
CA PHE A 169 10.58 -9.21 11.86
C PHE A 169 10.37 -8.38 10.57
N LEU A 170 9.34 -7.54 10.52
CA LEU A 170 9.15 -6.59 9.41
C LEU A 170 10.30 -5.60 9.30
N LEU A 171 10.92 -5.20 10.42
CA LEU A 171 12.04 -4.25 10.40
C LEU A 171 13.37 -4.92 10.01
N ASP A 172 13.45 -6.25 10.07
CA ASP A 172 14.62 -6.99 9.58
C ASP A 172 14.66 -7.03 8.04
N ASN A 173 13.52 -6.76 7.38
CA ASN A 173 13.45 -6.59 5.93
C ASN A 173 13.43 -5.08 5.58
N PRO A 174 14.55 -4.49 5.13
CA PRO A 174 14.60 -3.05 4.81
C PRO A 174 13.68 -2.64 3.65
N HIS A 175 13.07 -3.61 2.97
CA HIS A 175 12.20 -3.38 1.82
C HIS A 175 10.72 -3.64 2.11
N TRP A 176 10.33 -3.90 3.37
CA TRP A 176 8.96 -4.28 3.71
C TRP A 176 7.90 -3.28 3.23
N GLY A 177 8.17 -1.99 3.34
CA GLY A 177 7.26 -0.91 2.94
C GLY A 177 7.41 -0.43 1.50
N ARG A 178 8.23 -1.12 0.68
CA ARG A 178 8.54 -0.70 -0.69
C ARG A 178 7.31 -0.43 -1.54
N PHE A 179 6.27 -1.21 -1.39
CA PHE A 179 5.05 -1.14 -2.18
C PHE A 179 3.87 -0.46 -1.47
N THR A 180 4.08 0.10 -0.27
CA THR A 180 3.04 0.79 0.50
C THR A 180 3.43 2.22 0.84
N VAL A 181 4.62 2.44 1.39
CA VAL A 181 5.09 3.76 1.86
C VAL A 181 5.03 4.86 0.79
N PRO A 182 5.40 4.66 -0.47
CA PRO A 182 5.29 5.70 -1.48
C PRO A 182 3.85 6.17 -1.71
N TYR A 183 2.90 5.26 -1.60
CA TYR A 183 1.48 5.54 -1.81
C TYR A 183 0.83 6.17 -0.58
N ASP A 184 1.28 5.84 0.64
CA ASP A 184 0.95 6.58 1.85
C ASP A 184 1.41 8.04 1.74
N PHE A 185 2.64 8.26 1.27
CA PHE A 185 3.20 9.61 1.12
C PHE A 185 2.50 10.45 0.08
N ASN A 186 2.15 9.84 -1.02
CA ASN A 186 1.45 10.49 -2.10
C ASN A 186 -0.05 10.67 -1.74
N GLY A 187 -0.66 9.76 -0.97
CA GLY A 187 -2.10 9.71 -0.71
C GLY A 187 -2.89 9.08 -1.88
N SER A 188 -2.25 8.25 -2.69
CA SER A 188 -2.92 7.52 -3.77
C SER A 188 -3.81 6.42 -3.21
N PRO A 189 -5.05 6.30 -3.71
CA PRO A 189 -5.90 5.16 -3.38
C PRO A 189 -5.32 3.87 -3.95
N SER A 190 -5.50 2.76 -3.24
CA SER A 190 -5.08 1.45 -3.70
C SER A 190 -6.11 0.37 -3.38
N ILE A 191 -6.09 -0.71 -4.16
CA ILE A 191 -6.84 -1.94 -3.91
C ILE A 191 -5.89 -3.13 -3.96
N SER A 192 -5.96 -3.98 -2.93
CA SER A 192 -5.20 -5.23 -2.86
C SER A 192 -6.14 -6.41 -3.01
N LEU A 193 -5.77 -7.35 -3.86
CA LEU A 193 -6.59 -8.51 -4.23
C LEU A 193 -5.77 -9.79 -4.12
N PRO A 194 -6.37 -10.93 -3.71
CA PRO A 194 -5.70 -12.22 -3.79
C PRO A 194 -5.35 -12.54 -5.25
N SER A 195 -4.10 -12.93 -5.51
CA SER A 195 -3.61 -13.22 -6.87
C SER A 195 -2.93 -14.57 -7.04
N GLY A 196 -2.89 -15.38 -5.97
CA GLY A 196 -2.26 -16.69 -5.99
C GLY A 196 -2.07 -17.27 -4.61
N ARG A 197 -1.32 -18.38 -4.58
CA ARG A 197 -0.82 -19.00 -3.34
C ARG A 197 0.66 -19.32 -3.51
N ASN A 198 1.42 -19.23 -2.43
CA ASN A 198 2.79 -19.72 -2.40
C ASN A 198 2.84 -21.26 -2.30
N THR A 199 4.04 -21.83 -2.27
CA THR A 199 4.25 -23.26 -2.14
C THR A 199 3.70 -23.88 -0.85
N ASP A 200 3.50 -23.07 0.19
CA ASP A 200 2.93 -23.49 1.48
C ASP A 200 1.40 -23.32 1.51
N GLY A 201 0.79 -22.90 0.38
CA GLY A 201 -0.65 -22.69 0.28
C GLY A 201 -1.13 -21.33 0.83
N LEU A 202 -0.24 -20.45 1.29
CA LEU A 202 -0.59 -19.15 1.81
C LEU A 202 -0.90 -18.14 0.69
N PRO A 203 -1.84 -17.20 0.90
CA PRO A 203 -2.27 -16.27 -0.15
C PRO A 203 -1.17 -15.28 -0.54
N LEU A 204 -1.09 -15.00 -1.83
CA LEU A 204 -0.32 -13.91 -2.42
C LEU A 204 -1.27 -12.84 -2.94
N SER A 205 -0.78 -11.61 -3.07
CA SER A 205 -1.62 -10.48 -3.47
C SER A 205 -0.99 -9.65 -4.59
N ILE A 206 -1.88 -9.07 -5.40
CA ILE A 206 -1.60 -7.98 -6.33
C ILE A 206 -2.21 -6.71 -5.80
N GLN A 207 -1.57 -5.59 -6.03
CA GLN A 207 -2.07 -4.26 -5.71
C GLN A 207 -2.19 -3.42 -6.98
N PHE A 208 -3.31 -2.69 -7.10
CA PHE A 208 -3.46 -1.63 -8.08
C PHE A 208 -3.55 -0.30 -7.34
N VAL A 209 -2.72 0.66 -7.78
CA VAL A 209 -2.66 2.00 -7.20
C VAL A 209 -3.15 2.99 -8.24
N GLY A 210 -4.10 3.82 -7.87
CA GLY A 210 -4.72 4.80 -8.75
C GLY A 210 -4.25 6.24 -8.49
N GLN A 211 -4.65 7.14 -9.37
CA GLN A 211 -4.55 8.57 -9.12
C GLN A 211 -5.49 8.97 -7.98
N HIS A 212 -5.28 10.13 -7.38
CA HIS A 212 -6.19 10.67 -6.35
C HIS A 212 -7.64 10.67 -6.85
N LEU A 213 -8.55 10.23 -6.00
CA LEU A 213 -9.99 10.15 -6.27
C LEU A 213 -10.39 9.19 -7.41
N SER A 214 -9.59 8.16 -7.67
CA SER A 214 -9.88 7.12 -8.66
C SER A 214 -10.39 5.81 -8.05
N GLU A 215 -10.95 5.83 -6.85
CA GLU A 215 -11.44 4.66 -6.13
C GLU A 215 -12.49 3.87 -6.94
N GLN A 216 -13.36 4.58 -7.70
CA GLN A 216 -14.34 3.94 -8.58
C GLN A 216 -13.66 3.09 -9.67
N LEU A 217 -12.58 3.59 -10.28
CA LEU A 217 -11.77 2.83 -11.24
C LEU A 217 -11.14 1.59 -10.60
N LEU A 218 -10.61 1.73 -9.39
CA LEU A 218 -10.03 0.62 -8.65
C LEU A 218 -11.08 -0.44 -8.31
N CYS A 219 -12.28 -0.05 -7.90
CA CYS A 219 -13.40 -0.99 -7.68
C CYS A 219 -13.73 -1.77 -8.95
N ARG A 220 -13.79 -1.09 -10.11
CA ARG A 220 -14.06 -1.72 -11.41
C ARG A 220 -12.95 -2.70 -11.82
N ILE A 221 -11.68 -2.34 -11.64
CA ILE A 221 -10.54 -3.24 -11.88
C ILE A 221 -10.61 -4.45 -10.95
N GLY A 222 -10.83 -4.22 -9.65
CA GLY A 222 -10.94 -5.26 -8.65
C GLY A 222 -12.06 -6.24 -8.94
N HIS A 223 -13.26 -5.72 -9.23
CA HIS A 223 -14.40 -6.54 -9.61
C HIS A 223 -14.11 -7.38 -10.86
N THR A 224 -13.55 -6.76 -11.92
CA THR A 224 -13.20 -7.48 -13.14
C THR A 224 -12.20 -8.59 -12.87
N PHE A 225 -11.19 -8.33 -12.03
CA PHE A 225 -10.20 -9.31 -11.66
C PHE A 225 -10.82 -10.50 -10.89
N GLU A 226 -11.65 -10.22 -9.89
CA GLU A 226 -12.33 -11.24 -9.09
C GLU A 226 -13.26 -12.12 -9.93
N GLN A 227 -14.02 -11.53 -10.87
CA GLN A 227 -14.91 -12.29 -11.75
C GLN A 227 -14.16 -13.23 -12.73
N ASN A 228 -12.88 -12.98 -12.97
CA ASN A 228 -12.05 -13.75 -13.93
C ASN A 228 -10.94 -14.57 -13.26
N THR A 229 -10.93 -14.65 -11.93
CA THR A 229 -9.98 -15.46 -11.15
C THR A 229 -10.69 -16.22 -10.05
N PRO A 230 -10.16 -17.38 -9.61
CA PRO A 230 -10.80 -18.18 -8.56
C PRO A 230 -10.47 -17.69 -7.13
N TRP A 231 -9.55 -16.76 -6.96
CA TRP A 231 -8.89 -16.50 -5.70
C TRP A 231 -9.82 -16.01 -4.60
N HIS A 232 -10.83 -15.18 -4.92
CA HIS A 232 -11.82 -14.66 -3.98
C HIS A 232 -12.75 -15.72 -3.38
N ASN A 233 -12.83 -16.90 -4.00
CA ASN A 233 -13.65 -18.03 -3.53
C ASN A 233 -12.90 -18.94 -2.54
N LEU A 234 -11.59 -18.80 -2.45
CA LEU A 234 -10.79 -19.64 -1.58
C LEU A 234 -10.94 -19.22 -0.12
N ARG A 235 -10.99 -20.20 0.76
CA ARG A 235 -11.04 -20.01 2.21
C ARG A 235 -9.97 -20.88 2.85
N PRO A 236 -9.43 -20.49 4.03
CA PRO A 236 -8.56 -21.37 4.79
C PRO A 236 -9.36 -22.57 5.30
N ASP A 237 -8.72 -23.74 5.33
CA ASP A 237 -9.26 -24.93 6.01
C ASP A 237 -9.07 -24.72 7.53
N ILE A 238 -10.10 -24.19 8.17
CA ILE A 238 -10.13 -23.99 9.63
C ILE A 238 -10.94 -25.14 10.18
N GLU A 239 -10.28 -26.09 10.87
CA GLU A 239 -10.93 -27.10 11.69
C GLU A 239 -11.37 -26.54 13.06
#